data_a3ec820971558e1af97d7c51894c42e1
#
_entry.id   a3ec820971558e1af97d7c51894c42e1
#
_cell.length_a   1.000
_cell.length_b   1.000
_cell.length_c   1.000
_cell.angle_alpha   90.00
_cell.angle_beta   90.00
_cell.angle_gamma   90.00
#
_symmetry.space_group_name_H-M   'P 1'
#
loop_
_entity.id
_entity.type
_entity.pdbx_description
1 polymer ?
#
loop_
_entity_poly.entity_id
_entity_poly.type
_entity_poly.pdbx_seq_one_letter_code
_entity_poly.pdbx_strand_id
1 'polypeptide(L)'
;MSLSDWSESHNNVVVKIYFEMLSKQQSGTVITKSDYRRRAERETGRSKGAVEYKFQNISAILDEQGMPWVQGYVPMKSYQQTLKDAVLTYLGSAKKGEGGDAMKTEFLKVCDFCRNYPTEIHGGLPTDDPRVADVKKHLAALVESIQTVCNKVSS
;
A
#
# COMPACT_ATOMS: atom_id res chain seq x y z
N MET A 1 14.81 25.02 18.81
CA MET A 1 14.10 23.96 18.10
C MET A 1 13.26 23.19 19.09
N SER A 2 11.97 23.17 18.90
CA SER A 2 11.07 22.37 19.74
C SER A 2 11.34 20.90 19.50
N LEU A 3 11.57 20.11 20.56
CA LEU A 3 11.70 18.66 20.51
C LEU A 3 10.42 17.95 20.01
N SER A 4 9.35 18.71 19.77
CA SER A 4 8.04 18.21 19.32
C SER A 4 7.92 18.06 17.80
N ASP A 5 8.78 18.69 17.02
CA ASP A 5 8.65 18.67 15.56
C ASP A 5 9.32 17.45 14.92
N TRP A 6 8.53 16.69 14.18
CA TRP A 6 9.01 15.62 13.35
C TRP A 6 9.66 16.20 12.09
N SER A 7 10.97 15.97 11.95
CA SER A 7 11.68 16.34 10.74
C SER A 7 11.24 15.46 9.55
N GLU A 8 11.49 15.94 8.35
CA GLU A 8 11.29 15.16 7.13
C GLU A 8 12.07 13.83 7.17
N SER A 9 13.31 13.85 7.67
CA SER A 9 14.12 12.65 7.88
C SER A 9 13.45 11.65 8.81
N HIS A 10 12.91 12.10 9.95
CA HIS A 10 12.18 11.24 10.87
C HIS A 10 10.91 10.65 10.25
N ASN A 11 10.16 11.46 9.49
CA ASN A 11 8.97 10.97 8.77
C ASN A 11 9.34 9.89 7.75
N ASN A 12 10.41 10.07 6.98
CA ASN A 12 10.88 9.08 6.02
C ASN A 12 11.29 7.75 6.69
N VAL A 13 11.95 7.81 7.84
CA VAL A 13 12.32 6.63 8.62
C VAL A 13 11.11 5.86 9.10
N VAL A 14 10.13 6.51 9.73
CA VAL A 14 8.94 5.82 10.24
C VAL A 14 8.06 5.29 9.12
N VAL A 15 7.96 5.99 8.00
CA VAL A 15 7.24 5.54 6.81
C VAL A 15 7.88 4.26 6.26
N LYS A 16 9.19 4.23 6.07
CA LYS A 16 9.91 3.04 5.60
C LYS A 16 9.69 1.83 6.51
N ILE A 17 9.84 2.01 7.82
CA ILE A 17 9.66 0.94 8.81
C ILE A 17 8.20 0.45 8.82
N TYR A 18 7.24 1.36 8.71
CA TYR A 18 5.83 1.01 8.66
C TYR A 18 5.49 0.16 7.43
N PHE A 19 5.95 0.55 6.24
CA PHE A 19 5.69 -0.20 5.01
C PHE A 19 6.40 -1.55 4.97
N GLU A 20 7.57 -1.67 5.56
CA GLU A 20 8.25 -2.95 5.76
C GLU A 20 7.39 -3.90 6.62
N MET A 21 6.85 -3.40 7.73
CA MET A 21 5.94 -4.13 8.60
C MET A 21 4.65 -4.53 7.88
N LEU A 22 4.04 -3.60 7.14
CA LEU A 22 2.82 -3.85 6.36
C LEU A 22 3.04 -4.92 5.29
N SER A 23 4.14 -4.86 4.55
CA SER A 23 4.49 -5.85 3.53
C SER A 23 4.61 -7.25 4.10
N LYS A 24 5.25 -7.40 5.25
CA LYS A 24 5.37 -8.69 5.94
C LYS A 24 4.03 -9.21 6.46
N GLN A 25 3.20 -8.32 7.00
CA GLN A 25 1.83 -8.69 7.39
C GLN A 25 1.03 -9.20 6.19
N GLN A 26 1.12 -8.54 5.04
CA GLN A 26 0.40 -8.93 3.83
C GLN A 26 0.90 -10.26 3.24
N SER A 27 2.18 -10.57 3.40
CA SER A 27 2.75 -11.87 3.01
C SER A 27 2.44 -13.01 3.96
N GLY A 28 1.67 -12.76 5.03
CA GLY A 28 1.33 -13.76 6.05
C GLY A 28 2.47 -14.07 7.02
N THR A 29 3.56 -13.30 6.98
CA THR A 29 4.66 -13.46 7.92
C THR A 29 4.25 -12.96 9.31
N VAL A 30 4.53 -13.76 10.34
CA VAL A 30 4.32 -13.34 11.73
C VAL A 30 5.25 -12.17 12.05
N ILE A 31 4.68 -11.06 12.49
CA ILE A 31 5.42 -9.86 12.85
C ILE A 31 5.30 -9.55 14.34
N THR A 32 6.39 -9.10 14.94
CA THR A 32 6.42 -8.54 16.30
C THR A 32 6.44 -7.02 16.22
N LYS A 33 5.27 -6.39 16.28
CA LYS A 33 5.11 -4.92 16.14
C LYS A 33 6.03 -4.13 17.09
N SER A 34 6.32 -4.64 18.27
CA SER A 34 7.21 -4.00 19.23
C SER A 34 8.66 -3.88 18.73
N ASP A 35 9.12 -4.78 17.86
CA ASP A 35 10.48 -4.72 17.33
C ASP A 35 10.61 -3.60 16.31
N TYR A 36 9.62 -3.45 15.42
CA TYR A 36 9.54 -2.33 14.47
C TYR A 36 9.43 -0.98 15.20
N ARG A 37 8.61 -0.93 16.24
CA ARG A 37 8.47 0.27 17.07
C ARG A 37 9.80 0.64 17.75
N ARG A 38 10.46 -0.30 18.42
CA ARG A 38 11.79 -0.07 19.05
C ARG A 38 12.83 0.36 18.03
N ARG A 39 12.79 -0.19 16.83
CA ARG A 39 13.68 0.24 15.75
C ARG A 39 13.41 1.69 15.38
N ALA A 40 12.15 2.09 15.21
CA ALA A 40 11.77 3.46 14.92
C ALA A 40 12.18 4.43 16.07
N GLU A 41 12.01 4.02 17.34
CA GLU A 41 12.49 4.79 18.51
C GLU A 41 13.99 5.03 18.45
N ARG A 42 14.78 4.00 18.15
CA ARG A 42 16.25 4.13 18.04
C ARG A 42 16.68 5.02 16.89
N GLU A 43 16.06 4.87 15.73
CA GLU A 43 16.45 5.59 14.52
C GLU A 43 15.99 7.06 14.53
N THR A 44 14.92 7.38 15.25
CA THR A 44 14.39 8.75 15.33
C THR A 44 14.70 9.46 16.65
N GLY A 45 15.11 8.74 17.66
CA GLY A 45 15.26 9.28 19.02
C GLY A 45 13.93 9.69 19.68
N ARG A 46 12.81 9.23 19.15
CA ARG A 46 11.47 9.61 19.65
C ARG A 46 10.95 8.60 20.67
N SER A 47 10.06 9.06 21.55
CA SER A 47 9.45 8.20 22.56
C SER A 47 8.52 7.16 21.95
N LYS A 48 8.28 6.08 22.70
CA LYS A 48 7.32 5.02 22.37
C LYS A 48 5.97 5.57 21.91
N GLY A 49 5.36 6.44 22.71
CA GLY A 49 4.04 7.01 22.39
C GLY A 49 4.03 7.86 21.12
N ALA A 50 5.10 8.63 20.87
CA ALA A 50 5.23 9.43 19.67
C ALA A 50 5.36 8.56 18.42
N VAL A 51 6.09 7.45 18.47
CA VAL A 51 6.23 6.50 17.36
C VAL A 51 4.91 5.78 17.09
N GLU A 52 4.25 5.26 18.13
CA GLU A 52 2.95 4.60 18.00
C GLU A 52 1.90 5.52 17.39
N TYR A 53 1.87 6.77 17.84
CA TYR A 53 0.99 7.80 17.27
C TYR A 53 1.27 8.06 15.79
N LYS A 54 2.54 8.13 15.39
CA LYS A 54 2.92 8.27 13.96
C LYS A 54 2.48 7.06 13.14
N PHE A 55 2.61 5.86 13.65
CA PHE A 55 2.13 4.67 12.96
C PHE A 55 0.61 4.69 12.78
N GLN A 56 -0.16 5.13 13.77
CA GLN A 56 -1.60 5.34 13.65
C GLN A 56 -1.96 6.43 12.62
N ASN A 57 -1.16 7.47 12.53
CA ASN A 57 -1.32 8.51 11.52
C ASN A 57 -1.04 7.99 10.10
N ILE A 58 -0.04 7.13 9.91
CA ILE A 58 0.22 6.47 8.62
C ILE A 58 -0.96 5.57 8.25
N SER A 59 -1.50 4.81 9.20
CA SER A 59 -2.73 4.02 9.01
C SER A 59 -3.90 4.88 8.52
N ALA A 60 -4.08 6.09 9.08
CA ALA A 60 -5.14 7.01 8.67
C ALA A 60 -4.96 7.52 7.23
N ILE A 61 -3.71 7.80 6.83
CA ILE A 61 -3.40 8.23 5.47
C ILE A 61 -3.68 7.09 4.47
N LEU A 62 -3.31 5.86 4.82
CA LEU A 62 -3.61 4.68 3.99
C LEU A 62 -5.11 4.40 3.89
N ASP A 63 -5.83 4.51 5.01
CA ASP A 63 -7.29 4.35 5.07
C ASP A 63 -7.99 5.36 4.14
N GLU A 64 -7.54 6.63 4.14
CA GLU A 64 -8.04 7.66 3.23
C GLU A 64 -7.79 7.34 1.74
N GLN A 65 -6.75 6.56 1.44
CA GLN A 65 -6.43 6.10 0.09
C GLN A 65 -7.12 4.77 -0.27
N GLY A 66 -7.97 4.23 0.61
CA GLY A 66 -8.58 2.92 0.43
C GLY A 66 -7.59 1.76 0.46
N MET A 67 -6.45 1.94 1.10
CA MET A 67 -5.38 0.95 1.19
C MET A 67 -5.40 0.22 2.53
N PRO A 68 -4.95 -1.04 2.58
CA PRO A 68 -4.79 -1.76 3.84
C PRO A 68 -3.72 -1.10 4.73
N TRP A 69 -3.89 -1.23 6.03
CA TRP A 69 -2.98 -0.71 7.03
C TRP A 69 -2.60 -1.80 8.06
N VAL A 70 -1.57 -1.54 8.88
CA VAL A 70 -1.07 -2.53 9.85
C VAL A 70 -2.08 -2.74 10.97
N GLN A 71 -2.55 -3.98 11.13
CA GLN A 71 -3.51 -4.33 12.19
C GLN A 71 -2.98 -3.97 13.58
N GLY A 72 -3.83 -3.31 14.36
CA GLY A 72 -3.52 -2.85 15.71
C GLY A 72 -2.95 -1.44 15.79
N TYR A 73 -2.64 -0.79 14.67
CA TYR A 73 -2.42 0.66 14.61
C TYR A 73 -3.68 1.31 14.02
N VAL A 74 -4.69 1.49 14.85
CA VAL A 74 -5.99 2.05 14.45
C VAL A 74 -5.81 3.44 13.83
N PRO A 75 -6.42 3.74 12.67
CA PRO A 75 -6.31 5.04 12.00
C PRO A 75 -6.64 6.23 12.90
N MET A 76 -5.73 7.20 12.98
CA MET A 76 -5.91 8.43 13.74
C MET A 76 -5.61 9.65 12.86
N LYS A 77 -6.66 10.41 12.53
CA LYS A 77 -6.66 11.46 11.50
C LYS A 77 -6.03 12.80 11.93
N SER A 78 -5.23 12.84 12.98
CA SER A 78 -4.55 14.05 13.43
C SER A 78 -3.07 14.00 13.05
N TYR A 79 -2.75 14.25 11.78
CA TYR A 79 -1.39 14.17 11.25
C TYR A 79 -0.95 15.45 10.53
N GLN A 80 0.36 15.64 10.46
CA GLN A 80 0.98 16.75 9.76
C GLN A 80 1.01 16.49 8.24
N GLN A 81 0.88 17.54 7.44
CA GLN A 81 0.96 17.45 5.98
C GLN A 81 2.29 16.84 5.52
N THR A 82 3.40 17.17 6.18
CA THR A 82 4.72 16.61 5.89
C THR A 82 4.79 15.08 6.02
N LEU A 83 4.02 14.49 6.93
CA LEU A 83 3.91 13.03 7.03
C LEU A 83 3.10 12.46 5.85
N LYS A 84 2.01 13.11 5.48
CA LYS A 84 1.21 12.71 4.31
C LYS A 84 2.04 12.74 3.04
N ASP A 85 2.81 13.80 2.85
CA ASP A 85 3.71 13.93 1.70
C ASP A 85 4.78 12.83 1.66
N ALA A 86 5.36 12.49 2.82
CA ALA A 86 6.32 11.38 2.93
C ALA A 86 5.70 10.02 2.57
N VAL A 87 4.47 9.74 3.03
CA VAL A 87 3.73 8.52 2.69
C VAL A 87 3.43 8.46 1.20
N LEU A 88 2.91 9.53 0.62
CA LEU A 88 2.58 9.60 -0.81
C LEU A 88 3.83 9.51 -1.69
N THR A 89 4.93 10.12 -1.28
CA THR A 89 6.25 10.00 -1.95
C THR A 89 6.76 8.58 -1.91
N TYR A 90 6.66 7.89 -0.78
CA TYR A 90 7.05 6.49 -0.66
C TYR A 90 6.22 5.60 -1.58
N LEU A 91 4.90 5.77 -1.60
CA LEU A 91 4.01 5.06 -2.51
C LEU A 91 4.32 5.36 -3.98
N GLY A 92 4.64 6.60 -4.31
CA GLY A 92 5.06 7.03 -5.66
C GLY A 92 6.40 6.43 -6.08
N SER A 93 7.36 6.33 -5.17
CA SER A 93 8.68 5.74 -5.43
C SER A 93 8.60 4.21 -5.59
N ALA A 94 7.74 3.55 -4.81
CA ALA A 94 7.45 2.13 -4.98
C ALA A 94 6.80 1.82 -6.34
N LYS A 95 6.11 2.81 -6.95
CA LYS A 95 5.51 2.71 -8.28
C LYS A 95 6.52 2.86 -9.43
N LYS A 96 7.70 3.42 -9.19
CA LYS A 96 8.74 3.62 -10.21
C LYS A 96 9.61 2.38 -10.48
N GLY A 97 9.37 1.27 -9.81
CA GLY A 97 9.88 -0.02 -10.23
C GLY A 97 9.24 -0.38 -11.58
N GLU A 98 10.05 -0.43 -12.63
CA GLU A 98 9.62 -0.77 -13.99
C GLU A 98 8.76 -2.05 -13.99
N GLY A 99 7.51 -1.91 -14.39
CA GLY A 99 6.51 -2.99 -14.43
C GLY A 99 5.34 -2.84 -13.46
N GLY A 100 5.50 -2.08 -12.35
CA GLY A 100 4.44 -1.91 -11.35
C GLY A 100 3.26 -1.07 -11.82
N ASP A 101 3.51 -0.06 -12.67
CA ASP A 101 2.46 0.84 -13.14
C ASP A 101 1.53 0.17 -14.16
N ALA A 102 2.07 -0.64 -15.07
CA ALA A 102 1.26 -1.38 -16.04
C ALA A 102 0.36 -2.40 -15.33
N MET A 103 0.92 -3.16 -14.39
CA MET A 103 0.19 -4.15 -13.59
C MET A 103 -0.91 -3.50 -12.76
N LYS A 104 -0.64 -2.36 -12.13
CA LYS A 104 -1.62 -1.61 -11.35
C LYS A 104 -2.75 -1.07 -12.22
N THR A 105 -2.43 -0.52 -13.38
CA THR A 105 -3.42 0.01 -14.33
C THR A 105 -4.36 -1.10 -14.81
N GLU A 106 -3.85 -2.26 -15.19
CA GLU A 106 -4.66 -3.39 -15.60
C GLU A 106 -5.49 -3.96 -14.44
N PHE A 107 -4.92 -4.05 -13.24
CA PHE A 107 -5.65 -4.47 -12.04
C PHE A 107 -6.82 -3.53 -11.71
N LEU A 108 -6.61 -2.21 -11.78
CA LEU A 108 -7.68 -1.22 -11.54
C LEU A 108 -8.80 -1.32 -12.57
N LYS A 109 -8.48 -1.59 -13.83
CA LYS A 109 -9.49 -1.81 -14.89
C LYS A 109 -10.35 -3.05 -14.59
N VAL A 110 -9.73 -4.13 -14.11
CA VAL A 110 -10.46 -5.33 -13.67
C VAL A 110 -11.34 -5.03 -12.47
N CYS A 111 -10.83 -4.28 -11.48
CA CYS A 111 -11.60 -3.88 -10.31
C CYS A 111 -12.78 -2.96 -10.65
N ASP A 112 -12.58 -2.00 -11.55
CA ASP A 112 -13.67 -1.12 -12.02
C ASP A 112 -14.74 -1.90 -12.75
N PHE A 113 -14.34 -2.87 -13.57
CA PHE A 113 -15.29 -3.78 -14.19
C PHE A 113 -16.10 -4.55 -13.15
N CYS A 114 -15.44 -5.18 -12.17
CA CYS A 114 -16.11 -5.95 -11.11
C CYS A 114 -17.05 -5.07 -10.27
N ARG A 115 -16.67 -3.82 -10.01
CA ARG A 115 -17.48 -2.87 -9.23
C ARG A 115 -18.73 -2.43 -9.98
N ASN A 116 -18.64 -2.25 -11.28
CA ASN A 116 -19.75 -1.81 -12.13
C ASN A 116 -20.58 -2.96 -12.69
N TYR A 117 -20.25 -4.19 -12.29
CA TYR A 117 -21.00 -5.37 -12.73
C TYR A 117 -22.31 -5.48 -11.96
N PRO A 118 -23.46 -5.56 -12.61
CA PRO A 118 -24.72 -5.78 -11.91
C PRO A 118 -24.68 -7.15 -11.22
N THR A 119 -24.88 -7.16 -9.92
CA THR A 119 -24.88 -8.36 -9.06
C THR A 119 -26.05 -9.32 -9.33
N GLU A 120 -26.93 -8.99 -10.24
CA GLU A 120 -28.16 -9.74 -10.50
C GLU A 120 -28.08 -10.76 -11.64
N ILE A 121 -26.90 -10.99 -12.21
CA ILE A 121 -26.76 -12.00 -13.27
C ILE A 121 -26.56 -13.39 -12.68
N HIS A 122 -27.64 -14.02 -12.32
CA HIS A 122 -27.69 -15.45 -12.04
C HIS A 122 -27.52 -16.23 -13.34
N GLY A 123 -26.32 -16.72 -13.66
CA GLY A 123 -26.10 -17.56 -14.83
C GLY A 123 -24.86 -17.27 -15.65
N GLY A 124 -24.06 -16.29 -15.27
CA GLY A 124 -22.85 -15.90 -16.01
C GLY A 124 -23.15 -15.02 -17.23
N LEU A 125 -22.12 -14.28 -17.69
CA LEU A 125 -22.21 -13.53 -18.94
C LEU A 125 -22.13 -14.46 -20.14
N PRO A 126 -22.91 -14.21 -21.19
CA PRO A 126 -22.71 -14.85 -22.48
C PRO A 126 -21.26 -14.66 -22.94
N THR A 127 -20.67 -15.68 -23.53
CA THR A 127 -19.27 -15.65 -24.00
C THR A 127 -19.01 -14.66 -25.12
N ASP A 128 -20.05 -14.18 -25.77
CA ASP A 128 -20.07 -13.20 -26.86
C ASP A 128 -20.30 -11.75 -26.35
N ASP A 129 -20.50 -11.56 -25.06
CA ASP A 129 -20.65 -10.20 -24.51
C ASP A 129 -19.33 -9.41 -24.68
N PRO A 130 -19.38 -8.19 -25.29
CA PRO A 130 -18.18 -7.35 -25.50
C PRO A 130 -17.38 -7.08 -24.21
N ARG A 131 -18.06 -7.04 -23.07
CA ARG A 131 -17.44 -6.83 -21.76
C ARG A 131 -16.55 -8.01 -21.34
N VAL A 132 -16.91 -9.24 -21.72
CA VAL A 132 -16.10 -10.44 -21.48
C VAL A 132 -14.81 -10.38 -22.28
N ALA A 133 -14.85 -9.95 -23.53
CA ALA A 133 -13.66 -9.78 -24.36
C ALA A 133 -12.71 -8.72 -23.76
N ASP A 134 -13.25 -7.61 -23.27
CA ASP A 134 -12.47 -6.53 -22.66
C ASP A 134 -11.79 -6.99 -21.35
N VAL A 135 -12.51 -7.72 -20.49
CA VAL A 135 -11.94 -8.30 -19.26
C VAL A 135 -10.86 -9.32 -19.58
N LYS A 136 -11.06 -10.21 -20.55
CA LYS A 136 -10.04 -11.18 -20.97
C LYS A 136 -8.75 -10.49 -21.44
N LYS A 137 -8.88 -9.40 -22.19
CA LYS A 137 -7.76 -8.56 -22.64
C LYS A 137 -6.97 -8.00 -21.46
N HIS A 138 -7.64 -7.42 -20.47
CA HIS A 138 -6.98 -6.84 -19.29
C HIS A 138 -6.38 -7.89 -18.37
N LEU A 139 -7.01 -9.04 -18.23
CA LEU A 139 -6.45 -10.18 -17.48
C LEU A 139 -5.20 -10.73 -18.16
N ALA A 140 -5.19 -10.86 -19.48
CA ALA A 140 -4.00 -11.30 -20.22
C ALA A 140 -2.83 -10.33 -20.06
N ALA A 141 -3.08 -9.01 -20.16
CA ALA A 141 -2.08 -7.98 -19.93
C ALA A 141 -1.54 -7.98 -18.49
N LEU A 142 -2.41 -8.24 -17.51
CA LEU A 142 -2.01 -8.39 -16.10
C LEU A 142 -1.10 -9.60 -15.89
N VAL A 143 -1.43 -10.75 -16.45
CA VAL A 143 -0.62 -11.98 -16.37
C VAL A 143 0.77 -11.74 -17.00
N GLU A 144 0.83 -11.11 -18.16
CA GLU A 144 2.10 -10.77 -18.83
C GLU A 144 2.97 -9.84 -17.99
N SER A 145 2.36 -8.83 -17.36
CA SER A 145 3.04 -7.91 -16.45
C SER A 145 3.61 -8.63 -15.22
N ILE A 146 2.85 -9.57 -14.64
CA ILE A 146 3.30 -10.41 -13.51
C ILE A 146 4.48 -11.27 -13.93
N GLN A 147 4.41 -11.94 -15.09
CA GLN A 147 5.51 -12.78 -15.60
C GLN A 147 6.79 -11.97 -15.81
N THR A 148 6.67 -10.75 -16.33
CA THR A 148 7.82 -9.85 -16.52
C THR A 148 8.50 -9.51 -15.19
N VAL A 149 7.72 -9.23 -14.15
CA VAL A 149 8.24 -8.96 -12.80
C VAL A 149 8.92 -10.21 -12.21
N CYS A 150 8.28 -11.37 -12.32
CA CYS A 150 8.84 -12.63 -11.82
C CYS A 150 10.17 -12.97 -12.49
N ASN A 151 10.29 -12.78 -13.80
CA ASN A 151 11.51 -13.05 -14.55
C ASN A 151 12.67 -12.12 -14.13
N LYS A 152 12.38 -10.84 -13.80
CA LYS A 152 13.38 -9.90 -13.31
C LYS A 152 13.89 -10.24 -11.89
N VAL A 153 13.08 -10.85 -11.06
CA VAL A 153 13.44 -11.25 -9.68
C VAL A 153 14.28 -12.54 -9.69
N SER A 154 14.15 -13.36 -10.72
CA SER A 154 14.86 -14.64 -10.85
C SER A 154 16.19 -14.54 -11.59
N SER A 155 16.58 -13.34 -12.02
CA SER A 155 17.86 -13.02 -12.67
C SER A 155 18.79 -12.29 -11.72
#